data_2fa35ae07941e4e49b059c0edbfe1287
#
_entry.id   2fa35ae07941e4e49b059c0edbfe1287
#
_cell.length_a   1.000
_cell.length_b   1.000
_cell.length_c   1.000
_cell.angle_alpha   90.00
_cell.angle_beta   90.00
_cell.angle_gamma   90.00
#
_symmetry.space_group_name_H-M   'P 1'
#
loop_
_entity.id
_entity.type
_entity.pdbx_description
1 polymer ?
#
loop_
_entity_poly.entity_id
_entity_poly.type
_entity_poly.pdbx_seq_one_letter_code
_entity_poly.pdbx_strand_id
1 'polypeptide(L)'
;VAPLLSLYSQAGAEKGSELKISGKVSGRVDISVDADEARVSGRTALSLERLENPAAKLTLEGLAADIPFILDLRRKEGAGKPESSDLPEKGRFSLGRLKTPLLAFDGVEAALAAGPNRFEFEPLTLRLFGGRLEFGRTALFIDPEGGALTGRTSMRLDELDLAGLPFASGQVRLTGKAKLDFPEIELSRERLGIRGQGELRVFGGLIQLSNFAVEKPFSESRRISLDVDIVDIDLKKLTDEVPFGEVTGILRGEVRELTFSYGQPERFFLKVESVPRKGVPQTFSLKAVDNLTILSSGERASAGTSPLWMRFVRGFQYRKLGIVSTLRNDTFTLNGTIKEGGVEYLVKKPLFFGINVINRMPDKKISFREMMDRINRVGQSETGSKSKGG
;
A
#
# COMPACT_ATOMS: atom_id res chain seq x y z
N VAL A 1 -1.71 1.61 -31.28
CA VAL A 1 -2.16 0.38 -30.58
C VAL A 1 -1.03 -0.64 -30.48
N ALA A 2 -0.30 -0.91 -31.59
CA ALA A 2 0.83 -1.85 -31.57
C ALA A 2 1.88 -1.56 -30.47
N PRO A 3 2.35 -0.31 -30.25
CA PRO A 3 3.29 -0.02 -29.17
C PRO A 3 2.76 -0.30 -27.76
N LEU A 4 1.46 -0.04 -27.51
CA LEU A 4 0.84 -0.31 -26.22
C LEU A 4 0.67 -1.82 -25.97
N LEU A 5 0.35 -2.59 -27.00
CA LEU A 5 0.28 -4.05 -26.94
C LEU A 5 1.68 -4.68 -26.80
N SER A 6 2.71 -4.08 -27.43
CA SER A 6 4.09 -4.53 -27.27
C SER A 6 4.65 -4.25 -25.86
N LEU A 7 4.26 -3.12 -25.24
CA LEU A 7 4.59 -2.85 -23.85
C LEU A 7 4.01 -3.91 -22.90
N TYR A 8 2.79 -4.38 -23.17
CA TYR A 8 2.18 -5.45 -22.39
C TYR A 8 2.88 -6.81 -22.62
N SER A 9 3.23 -7.14 -23.86
CA SER A 9 3.92 -8.39 -24.19
C SER A 9 5.37 -8.44 -23.66
N GLN A 10 6.03 -7.28 -23.55
CA GLN A 10 7.37 -7.16 -22.96
C GLN A 10 7.36 -7.10 -21.41
N ALA A 11 6.23 -6.73 -20.81
CA ALA A 11 6.09 -6.64 -19.33
C ALA A 11 5.95 -8.01 -18.63
N GLY A 12 6.30 -9.11 -19.32
CA GLY A 12 6.36 -10.43 -18.71
C GLY A 12 5.09 -11.25 -18.89
N ALA A 13 4.76 -11.57 -20.13
CA ALA A 13 3.88 -12.69 -20.42
C ALA A 13 4.63 -14.00 -20.07
N GLU A 14 4.74 -14.29 -18.77
CA GLU A 14 4.93 -15.67 -18.35
C GLU A 14 3.69 -16.47 -18.74
N LYS A 15 3.92 -17.66 -19.31
CA LYS A 15 2.89 -18.59 -19.79
C LYS A 15 1.75 -18.72 -18.75
N GLY A 16 0.57 -18.18 -19.07
CA GLY A 16 -0.65 -18.48 -18.29
C GLY A 16 -1.66 -17.37 -18.13
N SER A 17 -1.39 -16.11 -18.43
CA SER A 17 -2.41 -15.05 -18.32
C SER A 17 -3.04 -14.72 -19.67
N GLU A 18 -4.12 -15.41 -20.04
CA GLU A 18 -4.92 -15.01 -21.19
C GLU A 18 -5.58 -13.66 -20.93
N LEU A 19 -5.09 -12.61 -21.62
CA LEU A 19 -5.79 -11.33 -21.68
C LEU A 19 -7.02 -11.49 -22.60
N LYS A 20 -8.21 -11.34 -22.05
CA LYS A 20 -9.45 -11.38 -22.82
C LYS A 20 -9.84 -9.96 -23.20
N ILE A 21 -9.90 -9.69 -24.51
CA ILE A 21 -10.25 -8.37 -25.04
C ILE A 21 -11.43 -8.53 -25.99
N SER A 22 -12.47 -7.72 -25.77
CA SER A 22 -13.59 -7.55 -26.72
C SER A 22 -13.76 -6.08 -27.05
N GLY A 23 -13.99 -5.76 -28.33
CA GLY A 23 -14.18 -4.39 -28.77
C GLY A 23 -13.82 -4.15 -30.23
N LYS A 24 -13.85 -2.89 -30.64
CA LYS A 24 -13.55 -2.43 -31.99
C LYS A 24 -12.42 -1.41 -31.96
N VAL A 25 -11.54 -1.48 -32.96
CA VAL A 25 -10.56 -0.45 -33.24
C VAL A 25 -10.88 0.10 -34.62
N SER A 26 -11.10 1.40 -34.71
CA SER A 26 -11.28 2.12 -35.93
C SER A 26 -10.30 3.28 -36.00
N GLY A 27 -9.89 3.68 -37.20
CA GLY A 27 -8.98 4.81 -37.36
C GLY A 27 -9.30 5.56 -38.64
N ARG A 28 -9.18 6.89 -38.58
CA ARG A 28 -9.11 7.77 -39.75
C ARG A 28 -7.67 8.32 -39.76
N VAL A 29 -7.00 8.15 -40.87
CA VAL A 29 -5.69 8.72 -41.13
C VAL A 29 -5.81 9.73 -42.23
N ASP A 30 -5.60 10.99 -41.93
CA ASP A 30 -5.54 12.05 -42.90
C ASP A 30 -4.03 12.31 -43.17
N ILE A 31 -3.60 12.03 -44.40
CA ILE A 31 -2.22 12.21 -44.80
C ILE A 31 -2.10 13.57 -45.48
N SER A 32 -1.47 14.52 -44.84
CA SER A 32 -1.01 15.75 -45.49
C SER A 32 0.49 15.66 -45.71
N VAL A 33 0.92 15.62 -46.95
CA VAL A 33 2.32 15.68 -47.35
C VAL A 33 2.59 17.07 -47.83
N ASP A 34 3.15 17.92 -47.01
CA ASP A 34 3.69 19.19 -47.48
C ASP A 34 5.10 18.93 -48.04
N ALA A 35 5.44 19.62 -49.16
CA ALA A 35 6.74 19.39 -49.83
C ALA A 35 7.95 19.64 -48.93
N ASP A 36 7.81 20.49 -47.91
CA ASP A 36 8.83 20.81 -46.94
C ASP A 36 8.67 20.05 -45.58
N GLU A 37 7.47 19.53 -45.27
CA GLU A 37 7.18 18.80 -44.01
C GLU A 37 6.45 17.51 -44.32
N ALA A 38 7.16 16.37 -44.36
CA ALA A 38 6.48 15.06 -44.44
C ALA A 38 5.80 14.75 -43.11
N ARG A 39 4.62 15.34 -42.90
CA ARG A 39 3.84 15.21 -41.67
C ARG A 39 2.59 14.38 -41.96
N VAL A 40 2.35 13.35 -41.15
CA VAL A 40 1.14 12.53 -41.17
C VAL A 40 0.33 12.86 -39.91
N SER A 41 -0.87 13.32 -40.07
CA SER A 41 -1.81 13.55 -38.98
C SER A 41 -3.03 12.65 -39.13
N GLY A 42 -3.68 12.33 -38.03
CA GLY A 42 -4.87 11.50 -38.07
C GLY A 42 -5.53 11.38 -36.72
N ARG A 43 -6.63 10.61 -36.69
CA ARG A 43 -7.33 10.24 -35.47
C ARG A 43 -7.52 8.72 -35.42
N THR A 44 -7.28 8.15 -34.24
CA THR A 44 -7.57 6.74 -33.97
C THR A 44 -8.63 6.65 -32.90
N ALA A 45 -9.75 6.02 -33.23
CA ALA A 45 -10.80 5.72 -32.27
C ALA A 45 -10.64 4.27 -31.79
N LEU A 46 -10.53 4.10 -30.52
CA LEU A 46 -10.50 2.80 -29.82
C LEU A 46 -11.77 2.67 -29.00
N SER A 47 -12.48 1.58 -29.16
CA SER A 47 -13.62 1.23 -28.31
C SER A 47 -13.47 -0.21 -27.86
N LEU A 48 -13.21 -0.42 -26.58
CA LEU A 48 -13.17 -1.75 -25.97
C LEU A 48 -14.40 -1.89 -25.06
N GLU A 49 -15.24 -2.86 -25.35
CA GLU A 49 -16.40 -3.18 -24.51
C GLU A 49 -15.94 -3.76 -23.17
N ARG A 50 -14.95 -4.67 -23.21
CA ARG A 50 -14.42 -5.31 -22.04
C ARG A 50 -12.98 -5.77 -22.26
N LEU A 51 -12.15 -5.56 -21.23
CA LEU A 51 -10.80 -6.10 -21.12
C LEU A 51 -10.67 -6.77 -19.75
N GLU A 52 -10.31 -8.03 -19.75
CA GLU A 52 -10.08 -8.80 -18.52
C GLU A 52 -8.65 -9.33 -18.46
N ASN A 53 -8.01 -9.13 -17.33
CA ASN A 53 -6.79 -9.83 -16.94
C ASN A 53 -7.09 -10.69 -15.71
N PRO A 54 -7.35 -12.00 -15.86
CA PRO A 54 -7.69 -12.88 -14.74
C PRO A 54 -6.56 -12.99 -13.70
N ALA A 55 -5.29 -12.98 -14.15
CA ALA A 55 -4.13 -13.07 -13.25
C ALA A 55 -4.00 -11.84 -12.34
N ALA A 56 -4.23 -10.65 -12.89
CA ALA A 56 -4.25 -9.41 -12.12
C ALA A 56 -5.59 -9.14 -11.44
N LYS A 57 -6.62 -9.97 -11.69
CA LYS A 57 -8.01 -9.73 -11.27
C LYS A 57 -8.49 -8.34 -11.66
N LEU A 58 -8.11 -7.90 -12.86
CA LEU A 58 -8.41 -6.60 -13.42
C LEU A 58 -9.51 -6.75 -14.47
N THR A 59 -10.54 -5.92 -14.37
CA THR A 59 -11.59 -5.78 -15.40
C THR A 59 -11.75 -4.30 -15.76
N LEU A 60 -11.69 -3.99 -17.05
CA LEU A 60 -12.01 -2.70 -17.62
C LEU A 60 -13.25 -2.87 -18.50
N GLU A 61 -14.22 -1.99 -18.36
CA GLU A 61 -15.45 -1.99 -19.19
C GLU A 61 -15.69 -0.59 -19.76
N GLY A 62 -16.12 -0.55 -21.01
CA GLY A 62 -16.48 0.68 -21.69
C GLY A 62 -15.32 1.65 -21.87
N LEU A 63 -14.14 1.15 -22.24
CA LEU A 63 -13.01 2.00 -22.57
C LEU A 63 -13.19 2.54 -23.99
N ALA A 64 -13.26 3.86 -24.11
CA ALA A 64 -13.25 4.55 -25.38
C ALA A 64 -12.16 5.62 -25.39
N ALA A 65 -11.48 5.74 -26.51
CA ALA A 65 -10.47 6.75 -26.72
C ALA A 65 -10.53 7.26 -28.15
N ASP A 66 -10.56 8.56 -28.31
CA ASP A 66 -10.41 9.26 -29.60
C ASP A 66 -9.11 10.04 -29.52
N ILE A 67 -8.07 9.52 -30.18
CA ILE A 67 -6.68 9.98 -30.03
C ILE A 67 -6.25 10.61 -31.36
N PRO A 68 -6.15 11.93 -31.45
CA PRO A 68 -5.47 12.57 -32.54
C PRO A 68 -3.96 12.34 -32.44
N PHE A 69 -3.32 12.13 -33.59
CA PHE A 69 -1.86 11.94 -33.62
C PHE A 69 -1.24 12.73 -34.76
N ILE A 70 0.05 13.07 -34.57
CA ILE A 70 0.89 13.67 -35.61
C ILE A 70 2.20 12.85 -35.64
N LEU A 71 2.60 12.42 -36.83
CA LEU A 71 3.87 11.76 -37.10
C LEU A 71 4.68 12.64 -38.07
N ASP A 72 5.91 12.96 -37.68
CA ASP A 72 6.88 13.62 -38.57
C ASP A 72 7.83 12.54 -39.13
N LEU A 73 7.77 12.32 -40.43
CA LEU A 73 8.51 11.28 -41.12
C LEU A 73 9.94 11.71 -41.51
N ARG A 74 10.30 12.99 -41.40
CA ARG A 74 11.63 13.51 -41.76
C ARG A 74 12.63 13.62 -40.62
N ARG A 75 12.23 13.26 -39.42
CA ARG A 75 13.12 13.44 -38.25
C ARG A 75 14.30 12.48 -38.37
N LYS A 76 15.46 13.02 -38.78
CA LYS A 76 16.73 12.30 -38.75
C LYS A 76 17.16 12.04 -37.30
N GLU A 77 17.74 10.86 -37.07
CA GLU A 77 18.42 10.49 -35.85
C GLU A 77 19.33 11.64 -35.35
N GLY A 78 19.15 12.10 -34.12
CA GLY A 78 20.02 13.09 -33.49
C GLY A 78 19.41 14.47 -33.17
N ALA A 79 18.17 14.76 -33.50
CA ALA A 79 17.54 16.02 -33.16
C ALA A 79 17.05 16.01 -31.70
N GLY A 80 17.53 16.99 -30.91
CA GLY A 80 17.29 17.14 -29.47
C GLY A 80 15.83 17.04 -29.03
N LYS A 81 15.63 17.03 -27.71
CA LYS A 81 14.31 16.91 -27.04
C LYS A 81 13.23 17.70 -27.79
N PRO A 82 12.05 17.09 -28.06
CA PRO A 82 10.96 17.79 -28.72
C PRO A 82 10.53 18.98 -27.88
N GLU A 83 10.58 20.18 -28.45
CA GLU A 83 9.95 21.35 -27.85
C GLU A 83 8.43 21.14 -27.76
N SER A 84 7.82 21.74 -26.76
CA SER A 84 6.43 21.53 -26.32
C SER A 84 5.35 21.97 -27.29
N SER A 85 5.69 22.43 -28.51
CA SER A 85 4.77 23.07 -29.44
C SER A 85 4.01 22.15 -30.39
N ASP A 86 4.37 20.87 -30.49
CA ASP A 86 3.88 19.96 -31.54
C ASP A 86 2.87 18.90 -31.08
N LEU A 87 2.17 19.14 -29.99
CA LEU A 87 1.07 18.23 -29.60
C LEU A 87 -0.18 18.56 -30.40
N PRO A 88 -0.85 17.55 -30.99
CA PRO A 88 -2.07 17.76 -31.73
C PRO A 88 -3.21 18.26 -30.84
N GLU A 89 -4.36 18.57 -31.49
CA GLU A 89 -5.59 18.81 -30.74
C GLU A 89 -5.86 17.72 -29.70
N LYS A 90 -6.47 18.11 -28.59
CA LYS A 90 -6.77 17.17 -27.52
C LYS A 90 -7.80 16.13 -27.99
N GLY A 91 -7.48 14.88 -27.73
CA GLY A 91 -8.39 13.77 -27.82
C GLY A 91 -9.18 13.57 -26.53
N ARG A 92 -10.03 12.59 -26.52
CA ARG A 92 -10.85 12.21 -25.37
C ARG A 92 -10.57 10.75 -25.02
N PHE A 93 -10.43 10.51 -23.73
CA PHE A 93 -10.36 9.18 -23.14
C PHE A 93 -11.52 9.03 -22.17
N SER A 94 -12.23 7.92 -22.23
CA SER A 94 -13.25 7.58 -21.25
C SER A 94 -13.17 6.11 -20.87
N LEU A 95 -13.49 5.82 -19.63
CA LEU A 95 -13.56 4.48 -19.07
C LEU A 95 -14.85 4.36 -18.28
N GLY A 96 -15.73 3.42 -18.67
CA GLY A 96 -17.00 3.21 -17.98
C GLY A 96 -16.84 2.62 -16.60
N ARG A 97 -16.03 1.58 -16.46
CA ARG A 97 -15.76 0.94 -15.18
C ARG A 97 -14.35 0.35 -15.09
N LEU A 98 -13.69 0.53 -13.95
CA LEU A 98 -12.51 -0.22 -13.54
C LEU A 98 -12.83 -1.04 -12.29
N LYS A 99 -12.47 -2.31 -12.31
CA LYS A 99 -12.54 -3.20 -11.14
C LYS A 99 -11.21 -3.90 -10.96
N THR A 100 -10.66 -3.77 -9.76
CA THR A 100 -9.46 -4.48 -9.27
C THR A 100 -9.77 -5.12 -7.92
N PRO A 101 -8.90 -5.97 -7.34
CA PRO A 101 -9.09 -6.51 -5.99
C PRO A 101 -9.21 -5.45 -4.89
N LEU A 102 -8.59 -4.29 -5.10
CA LEU A 102 -8.52 -3.22 -4.10
C LEU A 102 -9.47 -2.06 -4.39
N LEU A 103 -9.82 -1.82 -5.66
CA LEU A 103 -10.53 -0.63 -6.10
C LEU A 103 -11.57 -0.99 -7.15
N ALA A 104 -12.73 -0.37 -7.03
CA ALA A 104 -13.70 -0.33 -8.12
C ALA A 104 -14.18 1.12 -8.24
N PHE A 105 -14.21 1.64 -9.45
CA PHE A 105 -14.78 2.94 -9.73
C PHE A 105 -15.43 2.97 -11.10
N ASP A 106 -16.45 3.82 -11.23
CA ASP A 106 -17.25 4.00 -12.43
C ASP A 106 -17.01 5.42 -12.96
N GLY A 107 -16.92 5.53 -14.27
CA GLY A 107 -16.89 6.79 -14.99
C GLY A 107 -15.62 7.60 -14.80
N VAL A 108 -14.68 7.44 -15.76
CA VAL A 108 -13.48 8.28 -15.87
C VAL A 108 -13.49 8.94 -17.23
N GLU A 109 -13.32 10.24 -17.26
CA GLU A 109 -13.13 10.98 -18.51
C GLU A 109 -11.90 11.88 -18.36
N ALA A 110 -11.03 11.87 -19.35
CA ALA A 110 -9.86 12.73 -19.41
C ALA A 110 -9.60 13.20 -20.83
N ALA A 111 -9.08 14.40 -20.99
CA ALA A 111 -8.52 14.84 -22.24
C ALA A 111 -7.10 14.27 -22.38
N LEU A 112 -6.76 13.86 -23.60
CA LEU A 112 -5.49 13.23 -23.96
C LEU A 112 -4.95 13.89 -25.22
N ALA A 113 -3.66 14.23 -25.23
CA ALA A 113 -2.93 14.57 -26.44
C ALA A 113 -1.85 13.52 -26.69
N ALA A 114 -1.67 13.13 -27.95
CA ALA A 114 -0.69 12.12 -28.34
C ALA A 114 0.22 12.64 -29.45
N GLY A 115 1.52 12.65 -29.18
CA GLY A 115 2.57 12.85 -30.17
C GLY A 115 3.28 11.54 -30.51
N PRO A 116 4.33 11.56 -31.34
CA PRO A 116 5.01 10.34 -31.79
C PRO A 116 5.48 9.43 -30.67
N ASN A 117 6.01 10.00 -29.61
CA ASN A 117 6.58 9.28 -28.46
C ASN A 117 6.13 9.87 -27.11
N ARG A 118 5.06 10.67 -27.14
CA ARG A 118 4.59 11.41 -25.96
C ARG A 118 3.08 11.35 -25.86
N PHE A 119 2.59 11.07 -24.65
CA PHE A 119 1.17 11.14 -24.31
C PHE A 119 1.02 12.09 -23.13
N GLU A 120 0.08 13.02 -23.22
CA GLU A 120 -0.27 13.92 -22.13
C GLU A 120 -1.74 13.79 -21.77
N PHE A 121 -2.00 13.52 -20.50
CA PHE A 121 -3.33 13.52 -19.93
C PHE A 121 -3.53 14.81 -19.13
N GLU A 122 -4.65 15.46 -19.35
CA GLU A 122 -5.07 16.58 -18.51
C GLU A 122 -5.40 16.10 -17.10
N PRO A 123 -5.42 17.01 -16.11
CA PRO A 123 -5.77 16.67 -14.74
C PRO A 123 -7.10 15.93 -14.66
N LEU A 124 -7.12 14.89 -13.82
CA LEU A 124 -8.24 14.00 -13.64
C LEU A 124 -8.65 13.95 -12.18
N THR A 125 -9.95 14.03 -11.91
CA THR A 125 -10.50 13.89 -10.57
C THR A 125 -11.45 12.69 -10.51
N LEU A 126 -11.24 11.82 -9.51
CA LEU A 126 -12.08 10.67 -9.22
C LEU A 126 -12.67 10.76 -7.82
N ARG A 127 -13.86 10.23 -7.65
CA ARG A 127 -14.45 10.03 -6.31
C ARG A 127 -14.30 8.57 -5.90
N LEU A 128 -13.75 8.34 -4.72
CA LEU A 128 -13.41 7.01 -4.24
C LEU A 128 -13.67 6.92 -2.72
N PHE A 129 -14.54 6.01 -2.30
CA PHE A 129 -14.86 5.76 -0.88
C PHE A 129 -15.08 7.04 -0.07
N GLY A 130 -15.91 7.95 -0.58
CA GLY A 130 -16.21 9.23 0.07
C GLY A 130 -15.12 10.30 -0.02
N GLY A 131 -13.94 9.94 -0.54
CA GLY A 131 -12.82 10.85 -0.78
C GLY A 131 -12.72 11.31 -2.22
N ARG A 132 -11.77 12.21 -2.46
CA ARG A 132 -11.45 12.77 -3.77
C ARG A 132 -9.99 12.46 -4.12
N LEU A 133 -9.80 11.74 -5.21
CA LEU A 133 -8.50 11.43 -5.80
C LEU A 133 -8.28 12.32 -7.02
N GLU A 134 -7.24 13.10 -7.00
CA GLU A 134 -6.84 14.01 -8.07
C GLU A 134 -5.50 13.59 -8.64
N PHE A 135 -5.43 13.45 -9.95
CA PHE A 135 -4.17 13.36 -10.68
C PHE A 135 -3.91 14.67 -11.38
N GLY A 136 -2.70 15.19 -11.27
CA GLY A 136 -2.26 16.32 -12.05
C GLY A 136 -2.03 15.97 -13.52
N ARG A 137 -1.55 16.94 -14.29
CA ARG A 137 -1.16 16.66 -15.67
C ARG A 137 -0.15 15.52 -15.71
N THR A 138 -0.45 14.49 -16.50
CA THR A 138 0.38 13.29 -16.62
C THR A 138 1.03 13.27 -17.98
N ALA A 139 2.36 13.27 -18.04
CA ALA A 139 3.11 13.11 -19.27
C ALA A 139 3.81 11.75 -19.28
N LEU A 140 3.61 10.99 -20.35
CA LEU A 140 4.27 9.71 -20.59
C LEU A 140 5.13 9.82 -21.84
N PHE A 141 6.32 9.28 -21.81
CA PHE A 141 7.27 9.25 -22.92
C PHE A 141 7.66 7.80 -23.21
N ILE A 142 7.72 7.45 -24.47
CA ILE A 142 8.20 6.15 -24.94
C ILE A 142 9.49 6.40 -25.70
N ASP A 143 10.58 5.79 -25.24
CA ASP A 143 11.86 5.84 -25.95
C ASP A 143 11.72 5.14 -27.30
N PRO A 144 11.98 5.83 -28.42
CA PRO A 144 11.83 5.26 -29.76
C PRO A 144 12.83 4.13 -30.05
N GLU A 145 14.00 4.13 -29.43
CA GLU A 145 15.04 3.14 -29.69
C GLU A 145 14.89 1.90 -28.80
N GLY A 146 14.63 2.11 -27.50
CA GLY A 146 14.56 1.04 -26.52
C GLY A 146 13.15 0.65 -26.06
N GLY A 147 12.11 1.38 -26.48
CA GLY A 147 10.73 1.19 -26.01
C GLY A 147 10.54 1.45 -24.52
N ALA A 148 11.51 2.11 -23.87
CA ALA A 148 11.43 2.40 -22.44
C ALA A 148 10.34 3.44 -22.17
N LEU A 149 9.42 3.10 -21.24
CA LEU A 149 8.37 4.01 -20.77
C LEU A 149 8.91 4.84 -19.60
N THR A 150 8.81 6.15 -19.72
CA THR A 150 9.02 7.09 -18.61
C THR A 150 7.82 8.03 -18.47
N GLY A 151 7.61 8.57 -17.28
CA GLY A 151 6.49 9.48 -17.09
C GLY A 151 6.62 10.31 -15.84
N ARG A 152 5.80 11.35 -15.77
CA ARG A 152 5.68 12.23 -14.61
C ARG A 152 4.24 12.62 -14.39
N THR A 153 3.83 12.60 -13.12
CA THR A 153 2.50 13.04 -12.68
C THR A 153 2.57 13.54 -11.24
N SER A 154 1.46 14.04 -10.74
CA SER A 154 1.22 14.27 -9.31
C SER A 154 -0.08 13.58 -8.89
N MET A 155 -0.23 13.29 -7.60
CA MET A 155 -1.44 12.68 -7.06
C MET A 155 -1.78 13.27 -5.70
N ARG A 156 -3.04 13.60 -5.51
CA ARG A 156 -3.60 14.01 -4.21
C ARG A 156 -4.83 13.18 -3.90
N LEU A 157 -4.91 12.67 -2.69
CA LEU A 157 -6.07 11.98 -2.15
C LEU A 157 -6.52 12.72 -0.88
N ASP A 158 -7.73 13.19 -0.86
CA ASP A 158 -8.32 13.87 0.29
C ASP A 158 -9.49 13.06 0.85
N GLU A 159 -9.52 12.92 2.20
CA GLU A 159 -10.65 12.41 2.99
C GLU A 159 -11.19 11.03 2.59
N LEU A 160 -10.34 10.13 2.06
CA LEU A 160 -10.75 8.76 1.78
C LEU A 160 -11.19 8.06 3.07
N ASP A 161 -12.39 7.48 3.05
CA ASP A 161 -12.88 6.68 4.16
C ASP A 161 -12.29 5.26 4.14
N LEU A 162 -11.47 4.95 5.15
CA LEU A 162 -10.81 3.65 5.26
C LEU A 162 -11.79 2.49 5.46
N ALA A 163 -12.98 2.76 6.04
CA ALA A 163 -14.01 1.74 6.22
C ALA A 163 -14.60 1.24 4.89
N GLY A 164 -14.49 2.04 3.83
CA GLY A 164 -14.94 1.66 2.48
C GLY A 164 -13.95 0.77 1.74
N LEU A 165 -12.69 0.65 2.21
CA LEU A 165 -11.70 -0.17 1.53
C LEU A 165 -12.00 -1.66 1.73
N PRO A 166 -12.00 -2.46 0.66
CA PRO A 166 -12.15 -3.91 0.76
C PRO A 166 -10.86 -4.56 1.27
N PHE A 167 -10.47 -4.31 2.51
CA PHE A 167 -9.44 -5.11 3.15
C PHE A 167 -9.98 -6.50 3.33
N ALA A 168 -9.69 -7.27 2.33
CA ALA A 168 -10.18 -8.58 2.13
C ALA A 168 -9.83 -9.48 3.27
N SER A 169 -10.24 -9.92 4.11
CA SER A 169 -10.00 -10.94 5.15
C SER A 169 -10.17 -10.52 6.59
N GLY A 170 -10.76 -9.39 6.84
CA GLY A 170 -11.80 -9.28 7.74
C GLY A 170 -11.72 -9.52 9.21
N GLN A 171 -10.64 -9.40 9.90
CA GLN A 171 -10.71 -9.35 11.36
C GLN A 171 -10.50 -7.95 11.92
N VAL A 172 -9.96 -7.03 11.13
CA VAL A 172 -9.66 -5.67 11.57
C VAL A 172 -10.46 -4.67 10.73
N ARG A 173 -11.38 -3.95 11.34
CA ARG A 173 -12.06 -2.84 10.69
C ARG A 173 -11.22 -1.58 10.88
N LEU A 174 -10.60 -1.12 9.81
CA LEU A 174 -9.93 0.17 9.82
C LEU A 174 -10.98 1.27 9.65
N THR A 175 -11.33 1.94 10.74
CA THR A 175 -12.16 3.16 10.70
C THR A 175 -11.26 4.38 10.76
N GLY A 176 -11.51 5.35 9.88
CA GLY A 176 -10.70 6.57 9.85
C GLY A 176 -10.62 7.18 8.47
N LYS A 177 -9.74 8.16 8.32
CA LYS A 177 -9.55 8.92 7.08
C LYS A 177 -8.12 8.82 6.60
N ALA A 178 -7.95 8.72 5.27
CA ALA A 178 -6.65 8.78 4.62
C ALA A 178 -6.51 10.04 3.78
N LYS A 179 -5.32 10.60 3.78
CA LYS A 179 -4.88 11.70 2.93
C LYS A 179 -3.52 11.37 2.35
N LEU A 180 -3.34 11.58 1.04
CA LEU A 180 -2.05 11.45 0.36
C LEU A 180 -1.77 12.75 -0.40
N ASP A 181 -0.55 13.22 -0.36
CA ASP A 181 -0.08 14.36 -1.14
C ASP A 181 1.26 13.99 -1.78
N PHE A 182 1.22 13.67 -3.06
CA PHE A 182 2.37 13.29 -3.88
C PHE A 182 2.53 14.30 -5.01
N PRO A 183 3.19 15.43 -4.75
CA PRO A 183 3.38 16.49 -5.74
C PRO A 183 4.23 16.05 -6.94
N GLU A 184 5.00 15.00 -6.79
CA GLU A 184 5.81 14.46 -7.87
C GLU A 184 5.88 12.94 -7.81
N ILE A 185 5.48 12.32 -8.90
CA ILE A 185 5.59 10.89 -9.16
C ILE A 185 6.33 10.72 -10.48
N GLU A 186 7.50 10.09 -10.45
CA GLU A 186 8.30 9.75 -11.61
C GLU A 186 8.16 8.26 -11.92
N LEU A 187 7.70 7.96 -13.12
CA LEU A 187 7.50 6.60 -13.60
C LEU A 187 8.62 6.21 -14.57
N SER A 188 9.22 5.06 -14.35
CA SER A 188 10.04 4.36 -15.33
C SER A 188 9.71 2.87 -15.31
N ARG A 189 10.28 2.12 -16.24
CA ARG A 189 10.13 0.66 -16.27
C ARG A 189 10.66 -0.01 -15.00
N GLU A 190 11.77 0.50 -14.47
CA GLU A 190 12.48 -0.09 -13.34
C GLU A 190 12.01 0.48 -11.99
N ARG A 191 11.44 1.70 -11.98
CA ARG A 191 11.14 2.40 -10.74
C ARG A 191 9.98 3.37 -10.88
N LEU A 192 9.14 3.40 -9.84
CA LEU A 192 8.22 4.49 -9.55
C LEU A 192 8.79 5.26 -8.34
N GLY A 193 9.33 6.45 -8.60
CA GLY A 193 9.79 7.38 -7.57
C GLY A 193 8.62 8.25 -7.12
N ILE A 194 8.35 8.30 -5.82
CA ILE A 194 7.24 9.07 -5.26
C ILE A 194 7.79 10.04 -4.23
N ARG A 195 7.64 11.34 -4.48
CA ARG A 195 7.90 12.39 -3.50
C ARG A 195 6.60 12.82 -2.87
N GLY A 196 6.61 12.98 -1.55
CA GLY A 196 5.45 13.41 -0.81
C GLY A 196 5.20 12.56 0.43
N GLN A 197 4.01 12.69 0.99
CA GLN A 197 3.65 12.09 2.25
C GLN A 197 2.20 11.60 2.25
N GLY A 198 1.92 10.68 3.18
CA GLY A 198 0.59 10.18 3.46
C GLY A 198 0.25 10.33 4.95
N GLU A 199 -1.01 10.51 5.26
CA GLU A 199 -1.55 10.56 6.61
C GLU A 199 -2.75 9.64 6.72
N LEU A 200 -2.76 8.79 7.76
CA LEU A 200 -3.91 7.98 8.13
C LEU A 200 -4.34 8.37 9.54
N ARG A 201 -5.51 8.93 9.68
CA ARG A 201 -6.11 9.23 10.99
C ARG A 201 -6.92 8.04 11.44
N VAL A 202 -6.33 7.21 12.30
CA VAL A 202 -6.88 5.93 12.76
C VAL A 202 -6.69 5.78 14.26
N PHE A 203 -7.55 5.03 14.90
CA PHE A 203 -7.44 4.69 16.33
C PHE A 203 -7.20 5.91 17.25
N GLY A 204 -7.78 7.07 16.89
CA GLY A 204 -7.63 8.31 17.65
C GLY A 204 -6.27 8.99 17.57
N GLY A 205 -5.37 8.50 16.76
CA GLY A 205 -4.03 9.04 16.48
C GLY A 205 -3.77 9.23 14.99
N LEU A 206 -2.50 9.34 14.64
CA LEU A 206 -2.03 9.61 13.29
C LEU A 206 -0.93 8.63 12.92
N ILE A 207 -1.02 8.06 11.72
CA ILE A 207 0.06 7.34 11.05
C ILE A 207 0.51 8.19 9.88
N GLN A 208 1.79 8.57 9.87
CA GLN A 208 2.41 9.30 8.77
C GLN A 208 3.23 8.35 7.91
N LEU A 209 3.10 8.48 6.60
CA LEU A 209 3.77 7.66 5.61
C LEU A 209 4.70 8.52 4.78
N SER A 210 5.92 8.06 4.56
CA SER A 210 6.95 8.80 3.81
C SER A 210 7.91 7.85 3.08
N ASN A 211 8.83 8.42 2.31
CA ASN A 211 9.90 7.67 1.62
C ASN A 211 9.39 6.53 0.72
N PHE A 212 8.30 6.80 0.00
CA PHE A 212 7.72 5.81 -0.90
C PHE A 212 8.63 5.52 -2.09
N ALA A 213 8.80 4.24 -2.40
CA ALA A 213 9.41 3.80 -3.64
C ALA A 213 8.79 2.48 -4.10
N VAL A 214 8.69 2.30 -5.42
CA VAL A 214 8.29 1.03 -6.02
C VAL A 214 9.33 0.65 -7.05
N GLU A 215 9.98 -0.48 -6.85
CA GLU A 215 10.90 -1.07 -7.82
C GLU A 215 10.14 -2.07 -8.70
N LYS A 216 10.47 -2.12 -9.99
CA LYS A 216 9.85 -2.99 -11.00
C LYS A 216 8.32 -2.94 -10.96
N PRO A 217 7.69 -1.76 -11.09
CA PRO A 217 6.26 -1.55 -10.81
C PRO A 217 5.34 -2.45 -11.64
N PHE A 218 5.79 -2.88 -12.82
CA PHE A 218 5.02 -3.71 -13.75
C PHE A 218 5.32 -5.21 -13.65
N SER A 219 6.23 -5.63 -12.75
CA SER A 219 6.62 -7.02 -12.54
C SER A 219 5.83 -7.65 -11.39
N GLU A 220 5.66 -8.97 -11.41
CA GLU A 220 5.15 -9.72 -10.25
C GLU A 220 6.13 -9.62 -9.06
N SER A 221 7.42 -9.49 -9.33
CA SER A 221 8.47 -9.27 -8.32
C SER A 221 8.61 -7.81 -7.88
N ARG A 222 7.55 -7.00 -8.05
CA ARG A 222 7.57 -5.60 -7.60
C ARG A 222 7.89 -5.52 -6.11
N ARG A 223 8.71 -4.54 -5.77
CA ARG A 223 9.09 -4.26 -4.39
C ARG A 223 8.59 -2.87 -4.03
N ILE A 224 7.81 -2.78 -2.95
CA ILE A 224 7.24 -1.52 -2.43
C ILE A 224 7.93 -1.23 -1.12
N SER A 225 8.48 -0.03 -0.97
CA SER A 225 9.10 0.42 0.28
C SER A 225 8.55 1.76 0.74
N LEU A 226 8.47 1.93 2.06
CA LEU A 226 8.04 3.17 2.73
C LEU A 226 8.52 3.19 4.18
N ASP A 227 8.48 4.38 4.77
CA ASP A 227 8.66 4.60 6.19
C ASP A 227 7.33 5.01 6.83
N VAL A 228 7.16 4.66 8.11
CA VAL A 228 5.96 4.93 8.89
C VAL A 228 6.33 5.57 10.22
N ASP A 229 5.67 6.67 10.56
CA ASP A 229 5.70 7.27 11.90
C ASP A 229 4.33 7.10 12.56
N ILE A 230 4.32 6.60 13.80
CA ILE A 230 3.14 6.31 14.59
C ILE A 230 3.03 7.36 15.69
N VAL A 231 1.98 8.18 15.64
CA VAL A 231 1.81 9.31 16.55
C VAL A 231 0.50 9.17 17.33
N ASP A 232 0.64 9.01 18.64
CA ASP A 232 -0.47 9.09 19.61
C ASP A 232 -1.63 8.11 19.36
N ILE A 233 -1.35 6.90 18.89
CA ILE A 233 -2.38 5.86 18.71
C ILE A 233 -2.95 5.45 20.08
N ASP A 234 -4.26 5.49 20.20
CA ASP A 234 -4.99 4.99 21.36
C ASP A 234 -5.03 3.47 21.32
N LEU A 235 -4.29 2.85 22.24
CA LEU A 235 -4.16 1.39 22.31
C LEU A 235 -5.50 0.70 22.58
N LYS A 236 -6.43 1.33 23.32
CA LYS A 236 -7.74 0.74 23.52
C LYS A 236 -8.51 0.64 22.20
N LYS A 237 -8.56 1.72 21.42
CA LYS A 237 -9.21 1.69 20.10
C LYS A 237 -8.57 0.70 19.15
N LEU A 238 -7.25 0.57 19.19
CA LEU A 238 -6.54 -0.42 18.37
C LEU A 238 -6.90 -1.85 18.81
N THR A 239 -6.87 -2.14 20.11
CA THR A 239 -7.12 -3.49 20.63
C THR A 239 -8.61 -3.88 20.67
N ASP A 240 -9.52 -2.93 20.55
CA ASP A 240 -10.94 -3.21 20.34
C ASP A 240 -11.21 -3.82 18.93
N GLU A 241 -10.35 -3.52 17.94
CA GLU A 241 -10.48 -4.01 16.57
C GLU A 241 -9.67 -5.28 16.28
N VAL A 242 -8.76 -5.67 17.18
CA VAL A 242 -7.93 -6.87 17.01
C VAL A 242 -8.12 -7.85 18.16
N PRO A 243 -8.10 -9.18 17.94
CA PRO A 243 -8.33 -10.18 18.99
C PRO A 243 -7.12 -10.35 19.93
N PHE A 244 -6.44 -9.26 20.27
CA PHE A 244 -5.23 -9.27 21.09
C PHE A 244 -5.49 -9.29 22.59
N GLY A 245 -6.64 -8.79 23.01
CA GLY A 245 -6.96 -8.49 24.41
C GLY A 245 -6.77 -7.01 24.71
N GLU A 246 -7.50 -6.49 25.68
CA GLU A 246 -7.56 -5.06 25.98
C GLU A 246 -6.21 -4.54 26.49
N VAL A 247 -5.73 -3.48 25.83
CA VAL A 247 -4.57 -2.67 26.26
C VAL A 247 -4.98 -1.22 26.20
N THR A 248 -4.77 -0.48 27.30
CA THR A 248 -5.02 0.96 27.33
C THR A 248 -3.72 1.74 27.42
N GLY A 249 -3.72 2.96 26.91
CA GLY A 249 -2.54 3.83 26.86
C GLY A 249 -2.38 4.48 25.49
N ILE A 250 -1.36 5.27 25.34
CA ILE A 250 -1.00 5.94 24.09
C ILE A 250 0.30 5.34 23.56
N LEU A 251 0.31 5.02 22.26
CA LEU A 251 1.46 4.44 21.55
C LEU A 251 2.07 5.45 20.59
N ARG A 252 3.40 5.52 20.59
CA ARG A 252 4.21 6.16 19.55
C ARG A 252 5.25 5.19 19.02
N GLY A 253 5.69 5.42 17.81
CA GLY A 253 6.73 4.59 17.24
C GLY A 253 7.04 4.90 15.80
N GLU A 254 7.80 4.02 15.20
CA GLU A 254 8.27 4.12 13.84
C GLU A 254 8.42 2.73 13.20
N VAL A 255 8.22 2.67 11.90
CA VAL A 255 8.66 1.55 11.07
C VAL A 255 9.54 2.11 9.97
N ARG A 256 10.77 1.65 9.89
CA ARG A 256 11.73 2.08 8.88
C ARG A 256 12.02 0.95 7.90
N GLU A 257 12.32 1.32 6.65
CA GLU A 257 12.63 0.37 5.57
C GLU A 257 11.52 -0.69 5.38
N LEU A 258 10.24 -0.34 5.66
CA LEU A 258 9.15 -1.30 5.45
C LEU A 258 9.06 -1.66 3.97
N THR A 259 9.47 -2.86 3.66
CA THR A 259 9.56 -3.34 2.27
C THR A 259 8.69 -4.57 2.10
N PHE A 260 7.86 -4.56 1.04
CA PHE A 260 7.03 -5.68 0.62
C PHE A 260 7.53 -6.22 -0.72
N SER A 261 7.57 -7.55 -0.83
CA SER A 261 7.83 -8.26 -2.08
C SER A 261 6.83 -9.41 -2.19
N TYR A 262 6.26 -9.64 -3.38
CA TYR A 262 5.19 -10.62 -3.58
C TYR A 262 4.00 -10.49 -2.60
N GLY A 263 3.73 -9.26 -2.14
CA GLY A 263 2.65 -8.99 -1.17
C GLY A 263 2.96 -9.38 0.28
N GLN A 264 4.18 -9.81 0.58
CA GLN A 264 4.63 -10.15 1.93
C GLN A 264 5.72 -9.20 2.40
N PRO A 265 5.80 -8.86 3.70
CA PRO A 265 6.89 -8.07 4.23
C PRO A 265 8.21 -8.84 4.12
N GLU A 266 9.22 -8.19 3.55
CA GLU A 266 10.58 -8.71 3.34
C GLU A 266 11.57 -8.11 4.34
N ARG A 267 11.37 -6.83 4.66
CA ARG A 267 12.27 -6.07 5.54
C ARG A 267 11.49 -5.03 6.32
N PHE A 268 11.85 -4.84 7.57
CA PHE A 268 11.50 -3.66 8.36
C PHE A 268 12.33 -3.58 9.64
N PHE A 269 12.40 -2.39 10.19
CA PHE A 269 12.74 -2.11 11.58
C PHE A 269 11.53 -1.42 12.22
N LEU A 270 10.96 -2.02 13.25
CA LEU A 270 9.85 -1.50 14.05
C LEU A 270 10.33 -1.12 15.43
N LYS A 271 9.99 0.07 15.91
CA LYS A 271 10.12 0.45 17.32
C LYS A 271 8.84 1.13 17.76
N VAL A 272 8.23 0.63 18.83
CA VAL A 272 7.02 1.21 19.42
C VAL A 272 7.16 1.29 20.93
N GLU A 273 6.68 2.39 21.52
CA GLU A 273 6.72 2.62 22.95
C GLU A 273 5.42 3.30 23.42
N SER A 274 4.97 2.94 24.62
CA SER A 274 3.89 3.69 25.26
C SER A 274 4.42 5.02 25.82
N VAL A 275 3.60 6.06 25.71
CA VAL A 275 3.88 7.38 26.28
C VAL A 275 2.81 7.72 27.32
N PRO A 276 3.21 8.19 28.51
CA PRO A 276 2.26 8.61 29.53
C PRO A 276 1.45 9.81 29.06
N ARG A 277 0.13 9.78 29.30
CA ARG A 277 -0.76 10.92 29.02
C ARG A 277 -1.71 11.12 30.21
N LYS A 278 -1.83 12.36 30.68
CA LYS A 278 -2.73 12.71 31.76
C LYS A 278 -4.17 12.28 31.44
N GLY A 279 -4.79 11.55 32.35
CA GLY A 279 -6.18 11.08 32.18
C GLY A 279 -6.33 9.79 31.36
N VAL A 280 -5.25 9.22 30.82
CA VAL A 280 -5.28 7.95 30.07
C VAL A 280 -4.60 6.87 30.95
N PRO A 281 -5.37 5.88 31.42
CA PRO A 281 -4.77 4.77 32.18
C PRO A 281 -3.89 3.90 31.27
N GLN A 282 -2.88 3.28 31.88
CA GLN A 282 -2.00 2.30 31.23
C GLN A 282 -2.26 0.93 31.85
N THR A 283 -3.08 0.11 31.19
CA THR A 283 -3.47 -1.22 31.70
C THR A 283 -3.38 -2.29 30.61
N PHE A 284 -3.11 -3.51 31.05
CA PHE A 284 -3.09 -4.73 30.24
C PHE A 284 -4.09 -5.74 30.78
N SER A 285 -4.94 -6.31 29.93
CA SER A 285 -5.72 -7.49 30.30
C SER A 285 -4.86 -8.75 30.38
N LEU A 286 -5.30 -9.75 31.10
CA LEU A 286 -4.61 -11.04 31.18
C LEU A 286 -4.42 -11.66 29.79
N LYS A 287 -5.46 -11.61 28.95
CA LYS A 287 -5.40 -12.07 27.56
C LYS A 287 -4.29 -11.38 26.75
N ALA A 288 -4.13 -10.07 26.90
CA ALA A 288 -3.09 -9.32 26.21
C ALA A 288 -1.68 -9.71 26.70
N VAL A 289 -1.52 -10.00 27.99
CA VAL A 289 -0.27 -10.54 28.56
C VAL A 289 0.08 -11.89 27.95
N ASP A 290 -0.89 -12.83 27.92
CA ASP A 290 -0.70 -14.15 27.33
C ASP A 290 -0.32 -14.06 25.86
N ASN A 291 -1.02 -13.22 25.10
CA ASN A 291 -0.77 -13.03 23.68
C ASN A 291 0.61 -12.41 23.42
N LEU A 292 1.02 -11.42 24.21
CA LEU A 292 2.37 -10.86 24.09
C LEU A 292 3.45 -11.89 24.44
N THR A 293 3.17 -12.78 25.41
CA THR A 293 4.07 -13.88 25.76
C THR A 293 4.17 -14.90 24.61
N ILE A 294 3.07 -15.26 23.96
CA ILE A 294 3.07 -16.13 22.77
C ILE A 294 3.92 -15.51 21.66
N LEU A 295 3.76 -14.22 21.39
CA LEU A 295 4.55 -13.54 20.37
C LEU A 295 6.05 -13.57 20.67
N SER A 296 6.43 -13.34 21.92
CA SER A 296 7.86 -13.26 22.31
C SER A 296 8.52 -14.63 22.44
N SER A 297 7.91 -15.59 23.14
CA SER A 297 8.51 -16.89 23.43
C SER A 297 8.03 -18.02 22.52
N GLY A 298 6.85 -17.89 21.93
CA GLY A 298 6.15 -18.96 21.22
C GLY A 298 5.28 -19.83 22.12
N GLU A 299 5.31 -19.64 23.42
CA GLU A 299 4.59 -20.44 24.43
C GLU A 299 3.56 -19.56 25.14
N ARG A 300 2.47 -20.18 25.61
CA ARG A 300 1.54 -19.50 26.52
C ARG A 300 2.20 -19.29 27.88
N ALA A 301 1.91 -18.19 28.55
CA ALA A 301 2.24 -18.07 29.96
C ALA A 301 1.62 -19.28 30.68
N SER A 302 2.45 -20.04 31.43
CA SER A 302 2.02 -21.30 32.07
C SER A 302 0.76 -21.06 32.91
N ALA A 303 -0.37 -21.50 32.44
CA ALA A 303 -1.68 -21.33 33.10
C ALA A 303 -1.75 -21.98 34.50
N GLY A 304 -0.76 -22.82 34.84
CA GLY A 304 -0.69 -23.54 36.12
C GLY A 304 -0.16 -22.74 37.29
N THR A 305 0.47 -21.59 37.08
CA THR A 305 1.10 -20.78 38.15
C THR A 305 0.43 -19.44 38.42
N SER A 306 -0.60 -19.08 37.64
CA SER A 306 -1.36 -17.85 37.87
C SER A 306 -2.33 -18.07 39.05
N PRO A 307 -2.22 -17.33 40.16
CA PRO A 307 -3.16 -17.43 41.26
C PRO A 307 -4.58 -17.21 40.79
N LEU A 308 -5.56 -17.97 41.29
CA LEU A 308 -6.99 -17.91 40.89
C LEU A 308 -7.57 -16.47 40.95
N TRP A 309 -7.07 -15.63 41.88
CA TRP A 309 -7.51 -14.24 42.00
C TRP A 309 -7.15 -13.37 40.78
N MET A 310 -6.11 -13.71 40.02
CA MET A 310 -5.77 -12.97 38.79
C MET A 310 -6.87 -13.02 37.72
N ARG A 311 -7.73 -14.04 37.75
CA ARG A 311 -8.88 -14.16 36.85
C ARG A 311 -9.98 -13.12 37.11
N PHE A 312 -9.99 -12.53 38.32
CA PHE A 312 -10.96 -11.51 38.73
C PHE A 312 -10.45 -10.08 38.51
N VAL A 313 -9.18 -9.91 38.14
CA VAL A 313 -8.57 -8.59 37.88
C VAL A 313 -8.85 -8.22 36.42
N ARG A 314 -9.60 -7.16 36.20
CA ARG A 314 -9.94 -6.68 34.85
C ARG A 314 -8.76 -6.16 34.05
N GLY A 315 -7.63 -5.81 34.71
CA GLY A 315 -6.43 -5.33 34.04
C GLY A 315 -5.29 -5.05 35.01
N PHE A 316 -4.07 -5.20 34.54
CA PHE A 316 -2.83 -4.93 35.29
C PHE A 316 -2.24 -3.62 34.84
N GLN A 317 -1.86 -2.78 35.78
CA GLN A 317 -1.17 -1.53 35.47
C GLN A 317 0.24 -1.79 34.92
N TYR A 318 0.66 -0.97 33.98
CA TYR A 318 2.04 -0.93 33.52
C TYR A 318 2.56 0.50 33.50
N ARG A 319 3.87 0.68 33.67
CA ARG A 319 4.57 1.97 33.60
C ARG A 319 5.01 2.27 32.18
N LYS A 320 5.55 1.28 31.50
CA LYS A 320 6.06 1.40 30.14
C LYS A 320 5.87 0.09 29.37
N LEU A 321 5.46 0.20 28.11
CA LEU A 321 5.52 -0.83 27.10
C LEU A 321 6.53 -0.38 26.07
N GLY A 322 7.37 -1.30 25.58
CA GLY A 322 8.31 -0.97 24.52
C GLY A 322 8.80 -2.20 23.79
N ILE A 323 8.64 -2.18 22.47
CA ILE A 323 8.97 -3.29 21.58
C ILE A 323 9.84 -2.77 20.43
N VAL A 324 10.90 -3.53 20.14
CA VAL A 324 11.70 -3.41 18.92
C VAL A 324 11.62 -4.73 18.18
N SER A 325 11.36 -4.66 16.88
CA SER A 325 11.31 -5.84 16.02
C SER A 325 12.01 -5.57 14.71
N THR A 326 12.71 -6.56 14.19
CA THR A 326 13.35 -6.49 12.89
C THR A 326 12.96 -7.68 12.03
N LEU A 327 12.80 -7.45 10.75
CA LEU A 327 12.72 -8.48 9.73
C LEU A 327 13.77 -8.20 8.66
N ARG A 328 14.60 -9.18 8.35
CA ARG A 328 15.55 -9.12 7.22
C ARG A 328 15.73 -10.52 6.64
N ASN A 329 15.42 -10.69 5.36
CA ASN A 329 15.63 -11.95 4.64
C ASN A 329 15.10 -13.17 5.43
N ASP A 330 13.81 -13.19 5.75
CA ASP A 330 13.14 -14.23 6.54
C ASP A 330 13.64 -14.38 8.01
N THR A 331 14.59 -13.57 8.44
CA THR A 331 15.06 -13.57 9.84
C THR A 331 14.32 -12.50 10.63
N PHE A 332 13.51 -12.92 11.58
CA PHE A 332 12.72 -12.06 12.47
C PHE A 332 13.29 -12.07 13.88
N THR A 333 13.34 -10.89 14.54
CA THR A 333 13.66 -10.74 15.96
C THR A 333 12.60 -9.88 16.65
N LEU A 334 12.36 -10.16 17.93
CA LEU A 334 11.49 -9.36 18.78
C LEU A 334 12.15 -9.13 20.14
N ASN A 335 12.38 -7.86 20.46
CA ASN A 335 13.05 -7.42 21.67
C ASN A 335 12.25 -6.35 22.42
N GLY A 336 12.57 -6.16 23.70
CA GLY A 336 12.06 -5.06 24.49
C GLY A 336 12.98 -3.83 24.42
N THR A 337 12.40 -2.65 24.50
CA THR A 337 13.19 -1.40 24.61
C THR A 337 13.64 -1.10 26.04
N ILE A 338 13.13 -1.83 27.03
CA ILE A 338 13.34 -1.57 28.44
C ILE A 338 14.36 -2.57 28.99
N LYS A 339 15.54 -2.10 29.38
CA LYS A 339 16.61 -2.92 29.99
C LYS A 339 16.90 -2.41 31.40
N GLU A 340 16.78 -3.28 32.39
CA GLU A 340 16.99 -2.92 33.78
C GLU A 340 17.52 -4.14 34.57
N GLY A 341 18.65 -3.99 35.28
CA GLY A 341 19.26 -5.07 36.05
C GLY A 341 19.65 -6.32 35.23
N GLY A 342 20.04 -6.15 33.96
CA GLY A 342 20.38 -7.27 33.08
C GLY A 342 19.16 -8.01 32.50
N VAL A 343 17.94 -7.56 32.81
CA VAL A 343 16.70 -8.14 32.34
C VAL A 343 16.07 -7.23 31.26
N GLU A 344 15.61 -7.82 30.18
CA GLU A 344 14.89 -7.13 29.11
C GLU A 344 13.37 -7.30 29.28
N TYR A 345 12.65 -6.20 29.24
CA TYR A 345 11.19 -6.17 29.41
C TYR A 345 10.50 -5.64 28.14
N LEU A 346 9.44 -6.30 27.75
CA LEU A 346 8.46 -5.79 26.79
C LEU A 346 7.45 -4.88 27.48
N VAL A 347 7.10 -5.22 28.73
CA VAL A 347 6.22 -4.42 29.58
C VAL A 347 6.80 -4.35 30.97
N LYS A 348 6.92 -3.15 31.51
CA LYS A 348 7.41 -2.88 32.85
C LYS A 348 6.29 -2.37 33.74
N LYS A 349 6.12 -2.98 34.91
CA LYS A 349 5.14 -2.55 35.92
C LYS A 349 5.55 -1.24 36.61
N PRO A 350 4.60 -0.52 37.25
CA PRO A 350 4.88 0.52 38.21
C PRO A 350 5.61 -0.03 39.45
N LEU A 351 6.00 0.84 40.40
CA LEU A 351 6.78 0.46 41.59
C LEU A 351 6.05 -0.58 42.46
N PHE A 352 4.73 -0.49 42.63
CA PHE A 352 4.02 -1.30 43.62
C PHE A 352 3.14 -2.39 43.01
N PHE A 353 2.23 -2.03 42.10
CA PHE A 353 1.25 -2.97 41.53
C PHE A 353 1.36 -2.99 40.00
N GLY A 354 1.20 -4.16 39.40
CA GLY A 354 1.20 -4.31 37.94
C GLY A 354 1.91 -5.57 37.48
N ILE A 355 2.13 -5.66 36.17
CA ILE A 355 2.72 -6.83 35.55
C ILE A 355 4.00 -6.47 34.78
N ASN A 356 5.00 -7.35 34.86
CA ASN A 356 6.16 -7.37 33.99
C ASN A 356 5.98 -8.45 32.94
N VAL A 357 6.21 -8.10 31.68
CA VAL A 357 6.40 -9.08 30.61
C VAL A 357 7.87 -9.06 30.21
N ILE A 358 8.58 -10.12 30.58
CA ILE A 358 10.02 -10.25 30.36
C ILE A 358 10.25 -10.93 29.00
N ASN A 359 11.16 -10.41 28.23
CA ASN A 359 11.69 -11.14 27.08
C ASN A 359 12.69 -12.19 27.57
N ARG A 360 12.26 -13.46 27.58
CA ARG A 360 13.09 -14.57 28.05
C ARG A 360 14.18 -14.98 27.06
N MET A 361 14.05 -14.58 25.82
CA MET A 361 14.95 -14.94 24.72
C MET A 361 15.30 -13.70 23.89
N PRO A 362 16.02 -12.72 24.47
CA PRO A 362 16.46 -11.55 23.73
C PRO A 362 17.33 -11.97 22.54
N ASP A 363 17.20 -11.24 21.44
CA ASP A 363 17.91 -11.46 20.17
C ASP A 363 17.69 -12.85 19.53
N LYS A 364 16.68 -13.61 19.99
CA LYS A 364 16.31 -14.87 19.35
C LYS A 364 15.86 -14.61 17.91
N LYS A 365 16.53 -15.26 16.99
CA LYS A 365 16.19 -15.26 15.57
C LYS A 365 15.21 -16.40 15.28
N ILE A 366 14.10 -16.06 14.63
CA ILE A 366 13.11 -17.03 14.14
C ILE A 366 12.81 -16.74 12.68
N SER A 367 12.22 -17.68 11.95
CA SER A 367 11.74 -17.41 10.59
C SER A 367 10.49 -16.52 10.63
N PHE A 368 10.25 -15.78 9.57
CA PHE A 368 9.01 -15.00 9.44
C PHE A 368 7.77 -15.91 9.47
N ARG A 369 7.88 -17.11 8.91
CA ARG A 369 6.81 -18.12 8.99
C ARG A 369 6.46 -18.48 10.43
N GLU A 370 7.46 -18.75 11.26
CA GLU A 370 7.24 -19.03 12.69
C GLU A 370 6.55 -17.86 13.39
N MET A 371 6.93 -16.61 13.06
CA MET A 371 6.27 -15.44 13.61
C MET A 371 4.81 -15.33 13.16
N MET A 372 4.51 -15.61 11.90
CA MET A 372 3.12 -15.65 11.40
C MET A 372 2.29 -16.72 12.10
N ASP A 373 2.88 -17.90 12.36
CA ASP A 373 2.21 -18.96 13.13
C ASP A 373 1.91 -18.52 14.57
N ARG A 374 2.79 -17.73 15.20
CA ARG A 374 2.54 -17.13 16.53
C ARG A 374 1.39 -16.12 16.47
N ILE A 375 1.37 -15.25 15.46
CA ILE A 375 0.28 -14.26 15.25
C ILE A 375 -1.05 -14.98 15.04
N ASN A 376 -1.09 -16.04 14.24
CA ASN A 376 -2.30 -16.83 13.99
C ASN A 376 -2.84 -17.50 15.27
N ARG A 377 -1.94 -17.98 16.15
CA ARG A 377 -2.33 -18.53 17.46
C ARG A 377 -2.97 -17.51 18.39
N VAL A 378 -2.52 -16.26 18.33
CA VAL A 378 -3.14 -15.13 19.04
C VAL A 378 -4.58 -14.92 18.56
N GLY A 379 -4.85 -15.00 17.25
CA GLY A 379 -6.19 -14.85 16.67
C GLY A 379 -7.17 -15.98 17.01
N GLN A 380 -6.67 -17.22 17.15
CA GLN A 380 -7.51 -18.41 17.36
C GLN A 380 -7.95 -18.64 18.81
N SER A 381 -7.44 -17.90 19.77
CA SER A 381 -7.78 -18.08 21.19
C SER A 381 -9.24 -17.78 21.55
N GLU A 382 -10.06 -17.29 20.63
CA GLU A 382 -11.51 -17.01 20.83
C GLU A 382 -12.45 -18.12 20.36
N THR A 383 -12.03 -18.94 19.40
CA THR A 383 -12.95 -19.95 18.80
C THR A 383 -13.16 -21.19 19.68
N GLY A 384 -12.26 -21.47 20.62
CA GLY A 384 -12.32 -22.64 21.48
C GLY A 384 -13.29 -22.54 22.68
N SER A 385 -13.82 -21.35 23.01
CA SER A 385 -14.69 -21.13 24.18
C SER A 385 -16.19 -21.22 23.89
N LYS A 386 -16.61 -21.18 22.64
CA LYS A 386 -18.05 -21.23 22.26
C LYS A 386 -18.60 -22.62 21.94
N SER A 387 -17.81 -23.67 21.99
CA SER A 387 -18.20 -25.01 21.58
C SER A 387 -18.43 -26.01 22.74
N LYS A 388 -18.47 -25.56 24.00
CA LYS A 388 -18.85 -26.40 25.15
C LYS A 388 -19.94 -25.73 25.99
N GLY A 389 -21.14 -25.70 25.47
CA GLY A 389 -22.32 -25.19 26.15
C GLY A 389 -23.54 -25.36 25.26
N GLY A 390 -23.90 -26.59 25.03
CA GLY A 390 -25.13 -26.97 24.37
C GLY A 390 -25.52 -28.36 24.85
#